data_41ff7692c6d2243a253aaf5ef153b0f0
#
_entry.id   41ff7692c6d2243a253aaf5ef153b0f0
#
_cell.length_a   1.000
_cell.length_b   1.000
_cell.length_c   1.000
_cell.angle_alpha   90.00
_cell.angle_beta   90.00
_cell.angle_gamma   90.00
#
_symmetry.space_group_name_H-M   'P 1'
#
loop_
_entity.id
_entity.type
_entity.pdbx_description
1 polymer ?
#
loop_
_entity_poly.entity_id
_entity_poly.type
_entity_poly.pdbx_seq_one_letter_code
_entity_poly.pdbx_strand_id
1 'polypeptide(L)'
;MRHLIFLFFIALCTLLGASCKNSKSERISQENKIYQNEFFSLEYPYNWEYDEEINDMCDTIPAMSKGIRVTLFNNNPNTPWHTVMVQKSAMFECFKTPEEWRDASVQFKQFDDQYIGTVDSYMLDSLNFGPYPAAMAGFVVATDEGDTLIHKQMIIMDGKDLYYLNNTFDWNDDGTLEKKGDSILSSFRISSPKASDK
;
A
#
# COMPACT_ATOMS: atom_id res chain seq x y z
N MET A 1 41.23 45.93 37.21
CA MET A 1 40.76 45.78 35.83
C MET A 1 40.47 44.33 35.46
N ARG A 2 41.25 43.30 35.88
CA ARG A 2 41.04 41.91 35.51
C ARG A 2 39.72 41.29 36.03
N HIS A 3 39.25 41.70 37.20
CA HIS A 3 38.01 41.18 37.81
C HIS A 3 36.71 41.73 37.15
N LEU A 4 36.78 42.94 36.57
CA LEU A 4 35.65 43.57 35.92
C LEU A 4 35.32 42.90 34.57
N ILE A 5 36.35 42.43 33.84
CA ILE A 5 36.20 41.69 32.59
C ILE A 5 35.57 40.34 32.78
N PHE A 6 35.90 39.68 33.94
CA PHE A 6 35.37 38.34 34.23
C PHE A 6 33.87 38.39 34.57
N LEU A 7 33.43 39.41 35.31
CA LEU A 7 32.02 39.64 35.60
C LEU A 7 31.17 39.98 34.36
N PHE A 8 31.76 40.67 33.37
CA PHE A 8 31.09 40.98 32.13
C PHE A 8 30.89 39.74 31.24
N PHE A 9 31.85 38.78 31.25
CA PHE A 9 31.73 37.52 30.52
C PHE A 9 30.68 36.61 31.13
N ILE A 10 30.54 36.54 32.45
CA ILE A 10 29.53 35.75 33.14
C ILE A 10 28.14 36.30 32.88
N ALA A 11 27.96 37.62 32.88
CA ALA A 11 26.67 38.27 32.57
C ALA A 11 26.26 38.09 31.09
N LEU A 12 27.22 38.03 30.16
CA LEU A 12 26.95 37.82 28.75
C LEU A 12 26.55 36.36 28.45
N CYS A 13 27.15 35.38 29.15
CA CYS A 13 26.78 33.97 28.99
C CYS A 13 25.40 33.66 29.55
N THR A 14 24.93 34.37 30.59
CA THR A 14 23.58 34.15 31.16
C THR A 14 22.49 34.78 30.28
N LEU A 15 22.81 35.83 29.48
CA LEU A 15 21.86 36.42 28.55
C LEU A 15 21.72 35.61 27.24
N LEU A 16 22.73 34.85 26.84
CA LEU A 16 22.68 33.98 25.67
C LEU A 16 22.05 32.60 25.95
N GLY A 17 21.95 32.20 27.21
CA GLY A 17 21.34 30.92 27.63
C GLY A 17 19.81 30.92 27.70
N ALA A 18 19.15 32.07 27.61
CA ALA A 18 17.69 32.17 27.82
C ALA A 18 16.85 32.19 26.53
N SER A 19 17.45 31.93 25.37
CA SER A 19 16.74 31.95 24.08
C SER A 19 16.63 30.59 23.39
N CYS A 20 16.84 29.49 24.12
CA CYS A 20 16.28 28.22 23.67
C CYS A 20 14.80 28.18 24.07
N LYS A 21 13.97 28.99 23.39
CA LYS A 21 12.58 28.63 23.25
C LYS A 21 12.57 27.22 22.64
N ASN A 22 12.24 26.23 23.48
CA ASN A 22 11.69 24.97 23.00
C ASN A 22 10.53 25.33 22.07
N SER A 23 10.81 25.47 20.77
CA SER A 23 9.80 25.22 19.77
C SER A 23 9.48 23.72 19.95
N LYS A 24 8.54 23.41 20.83
CA LYS A 24 7.72 22.25 20.63
C LYS A 24 7.18 22.44 19.22
N SER A 25 7.87 21.84 18.23
CA SER A 25 7.24 21.50 16.99
C SER A 25 6.02 20.71 17.43
N GLU A 26 4.86 21.35 17.44
CA GLU A 26 3.61 20.64 17.40
C GLU A 26 3.74 19.76 16.17
N ARG A 27 4.18 18.52 16.39
CA ARG A 27 3.89 17.45 15.44
C ARG A 27 2.38 17.38 15.47
N ILE A 28 1.75 18.14 14.59
CA ILE A 28 0.40 17.85 14.15
C ILE A 28 0.51 16.41 13.72
N SER A 29 -0.04 15.51 14.50
CA SER A 29 -0.21 14.12 14.10
C SER A 29 -1.18 14.19 12.92
N GLN A 30 -0.61 14.21 11.72
CA GLN A 30 -1.42 14.23 10.52
C GLN A 30 -2.06 12.85 10.47
N GLU A 31 -3.33 12.82 10.82
CA GLU A 31 -4.13 11.60 10.84
C GLU A 31 -4.16 11.00 9.44
N ASN A 32 -4.10 9.68 9.35
CA ASN A 32 -4.30 8.99 8.09
C ASN A 32 -5.67 9.34 7.52
N LYS A 33 -5.76 9.35 6.21
CA LYS A 33 -7.03 9.42 5.49
C LYS A 33 -7.64 8.02 5.42
N ILE A 34 -8.96 7.96 5.26
CA ILE A 34 -9.68 6.71 5.05
C ILE A 34 -10.31 6.77 3.65
N TYR A 35 -10.00 5.77 2.83
CA TYR A 35 -10.78 5.46 1.64
C TYR A 35 -11.85 4.45 2.03
N GLN A 36 -13.07 4.65 1.57
CA GLN A 36 -14.19 3.74 1.81
C GLN A 36 -15.19 3.76 0.65
N ASN A 37 -15.58 2.59 0.22
CA ASN A 37 -16.70 2.39 -0.70
C ASN A 37 -17.65 1.30 -0.18
N GLU A 38 -18.57 0.84 -1.01
CA GLU A 38 -19.53 -0.21 -0.64
C GLU A 38 -18.88 -1.59 -0.42
N PHE A 39 -17.68 -1.85 -0.93
CA PHE A 39 -17.02 -3.15 -0.91
C PHE A 39 -15.94 -3.26 0.13
N PHE A 40 -15.17 -2.18 0.36
CA PHE A 40 -14.04 -2.20 1.28
C PHE A 40 -13.67 -0.82 1.80
N SER A 41 -12.83 -0.81 2.82
CA SER A 41 -12.17 0.38 3.33
C SER A 41 -10.71 0.12 3.61
N LEU A 42 -9.88 1.18 3.57
CA LEU A 42 -8.48 1.14 3.99
C LEU A 42 -8.00 2.52 4.44
N GLU A 43 -6.98 2.53 5.29
CA GLU A 43 -6.34 3.75 5.76
C GLU A 43 -5.05 4.00 4.98
N TYR A 44 -4.75 5.27 4.65
CA TYR A 44 -3.56 5.64 3.92
C TYR A 44 -3.01 6.98 4.41
N PRO A 45 -1.70 7.26 4.20
CA PRO A 45 -1.08 8.48 4.68
C PRO A 45 -1.75 9.75 4.13
N TYR A 46 -1.88 10.78 4.97
CA TYR A 46 -2.53 12.04 4.61
C TYR A 46 -1.96 12.71 3.35
N ASN A 47 -0.68 12.50 3.07
CA ASN A 47 0.04 13.08 1.93
C ASN A 47 0.01 12.19 0.67
N TRP A 48 -0.75 11.10 0.71
CA TRP A 48 -1.01 10.27 -0.45
C TRP A 48 -2.32 10.68 -1.10
N GLU A 49 -2.43 10.38 -2.39
CA GLU A 49 -3.63 10.54 -3.20
C GLU A 49 -4.12 9.17 -3.66
N TYR A 50 -5.30 9.12 -4.22
CA TYR A 50 -5.82 7.90 -4.83
C TYR A 50 -6.46 8.22 -6.17
N ASP A 51 -6.43 7.21 -7.04
CA ASP A 51 -7.21 7.14 -8.27
C ASP A 51 -8.16 5.94 -8.18
N GLU A 52 -9.38 6.12 -8.65
CA GLU A 52 -10.42 5.10 -8.64
C GLU A 52 -10.90 4.82 -10.05
N GLU A 53 -10.74 3.58 -10.48
CA GLU A 53 -11.24 3.11 -11.76
C GLU A 53 -12.38 2.12 -11.54
N ILE A 54 -13.53 2.38 -12.13
CA ILE A 54 -14.61 1.40 -12.24
C ILE A 54 -14.41 0.68 -13.56
N ASN A 55 -13.91 -0.53 -13.51
CA ASN A 55 -13.74 -1.36 -14.67
C ASN A 55 -15.03 -2.10 -14.97
N ASP A 56 -15.80 -1.60 -15.94
CA ASP A 56 -16.80 -2.42 -16.65
C ASP A 56 -16.03 -3.40 -17.54
N MET A 57 -15.34 -4.36 -16.93
CA MET A 57 -14.58 -5.36 -17.64
C MET A 57 -15.53 -6.25 -18.43
N CYS A 58 -15.74 -5.88 -19.68
CA CYS A 58 -16.39 -6.67 -20.71
C CYS A 58 -17.93 -6.74 -20.65
N ASP A 59 -18.57 -5.94 -21.49
CA ASP A 59 -20.01 -6.02 -21.81
C ASP A 59 -20.46 -7.40 -22.33
N THR A 60 -19.50 -8.26 -22.69
CA THR A 60 -19.76 -9.57 -23.29
C THR A 60 -19.78 -10.74 -22.31
N ILE A 61 -19.26 -10.57 -21.08
CA ILE A 61 -19.27 -11.60 -20.04
C ILE A 61 -19.92 -11.04 -18.78
N PRO A 62 -21.24 -11.28 -18.58
CA PRO A 62 -21.96 -10.76 -17.39
C PRO A 62 -21.38 -11.17 -16.04
N ALA A 63 -20.59 -12.25 -15.99
CA ALA A 63 -19.91 -12.72 -14.79
C ALA A 63 -18.68 -11.88 -14.42
N MET A 64 -18.15 -11.06 -15.34
CA MET A 64 -17.09 -10.09 -15.07
C MET A 64 -17.65 -8.75 -14.58
N SER A 65 -18.73 -8.79 -13.83
CA SER A 65 -19.44 -7.63 -13.34
C SER A 65 -18.53 -6.73 -12.52
N LYS A 66 -18.53 -5.46 -12.91
CA LYS A 66 -18.06 -4.28 -12.17
C LYS A 66 -16.94 -4.54 -11.17
N GLY A 67 -15.74 -4.55 -11.68
CA GLY A 67 -14.55 -4.45 -10.84
C GLY A 67 -14.33 -3.00 -10.41
N ILE A 68 -13.85 -2.80 -9.21
CA ILE A 68 -13.35 -1.52 -8.76
C ILE A 68 -11.86 -1.66 -8.46
N ARG A 69 -11.07 -0.72 -8.97
CA ARG A 69 -9.65 -0.60 -8.68
C ARG A 69 -9.38 0.74 -8.02
N VAL A 70 -8.67 0.71 -6.91
CA VAL A 70 -8.19 1.89 -6.22
C VAL A 70 -6.68 1.82 -6.13
N THR A 71 -6.02 2.81 -6.69
CA THR A 71 -4.56 2.94 -6.63
C THR A 71 -4.20 4.12 -5.76
N LEU A 72 -3.46 3.87 -4.70
CA LEU A 72 -2.90 4.87 -3.79
C LEU A 72 -1.46 5.16 -4.19
N PHE A 73 -1.07 6.41 -4.21
CA PHE A 73 0.28 6.81 -4.59
C PHE A 73 0.75 8.06 -3.83
N ASN A 74 2.07 8.15 -3.69
CA ASN A 74 2.69 9.34 -3.14
C ASN A 74 2.99 10.34 -4.26
N ASN A 75 2.35 11.48 -4.21
CA ASN A 75 2.46 12.53 -5.24
C ASN A 75 3.77 13.36 -5.14
N ASN A 76 4.73 12.93 -4.32
CA ASN A 76 6.01 13.62 -4.21
C ASN A 76 7.00 13.09 -5.26
N PRO A 77 7.38 13.88 -6.28
CA PRO A 77 8.26 13.44 -7.36
C PRO A 77 9.70 13.11 -6.91
N ASN A 78 10.07 13.46 -5.68
CA ASN A 78 11.39 13.17 -5.12
C ASN A 78 11.42 11.85 -4.32
N THR A 79 10.33 11.10 -4.29
CA THR A 79 10.28 9.79 -3.64
C THR A 79 10.41 8.68 -4.68
N PRO A 80 11.05 7.54 -4.34
CA PRO A 80 11.05 6.36 -5.19
C PRO A 80 9.63 5.90 -5.52
N TRP A 81 9.49 5.19 -6.63
CA TRP A 81 8.20 4.65 -7.04
C TRP A 81 7.59 3.77 -5.95
N HIS A 82 6.38 4.11 -5.56
CA HIS A 82 5.64 3.34 -4.56
C HIS A 82 4.14 3.51 -4.75
N THR A 83 3.46 2.43 -5.03
CA THR A 83 2.01 2.40 -5.14
C THR A 83 1.41 1.25 -4.33
N VAL A 84 0.22 1.47 -3.80
CA VAL A 84 -0.60 0.43 -3.18
C VAL A 84 -1.92 0.38 -3.93
N MET A 85 -2.27 -0.79 -4.44
CA MET A 85 -3.49 -0.98 -5.20
C MET A 85 -4.38 -2.01 -4.52
N VAL A 86 -5.67 -1.73 -4.50
CA VAL A 86 -6.72 -2.70 -4.15
C VAL A 86 -7.67 -2.82 -5.31
N GLN A 87 -7.85 -4.03 -5.80
CA GLN A 87 -8.79 -4.33 -6.86
C GLN A 87 -9.77 -5.40 -6.38
N LYS A 88 -11.07 -5.10 -6.48
CA LYS A 88 -12.14 -6.08 -6.34
C LYS A 88 -12.60 -6.53 -7.70
N SER A 89 -12.78 -7.82 -7.87
CA SER A 89 -13.40 -8.40 -9.06
C SER A 89 -14.32 -9.57 -8.68
N ALA A 90 -15.17 -9.99 -9.60
CA ALA A 90 -15.91 -11.23 -9.45
C ALA A 90 -14.96 -12.43 -9.63
N MET A 91 -15.17 -13.47 -8.86
CA MET A 91 -14.42 -14.71 -8.98
C MET A 91 -14.90 -15.51 -10.20
N PHE A 92 -13.96 -16.05 -10.96
CA PHE A 92 -14.29 -17.05 -11.97
C PHE A 92 -14.55 -18.41 -11.31
N GLU A 93 -15.57 -19.11 -11.76
CA GLU A 93 -15.93 -20.42 -11.20
C GLU A 93 -14.87 -21.51 -11.42
N CYS A 94 -13.90 -21.27 -12.32
CA CYS A 94 -12.83 -22.22 -12.62
C CYS A 94 -11.76 -22.30 -11.52
N PHE A 95 -11.62 -21.29 -10.66
CA PHE A 95 -10.67 -21.28 -9.55
C PHE A 95 -11.45 -21.25 -8.23
N LYS A 96 -11.09 -22.14 -7.31
CA LYS A 96 -11.83 -22.36 -6.06
C LYS A 96 -11.07 -21.94 -4.82
N THR A 97 -9.76 -21.76 -4.93
CA THR A 97 -8.90 -21.40 -3.82
C THR A 97 -8.00 -20.20 -4.19
N PRO A 98 -7.51 -19.42 -3.21
CA PRO A 98 -6.57 -18.35 -3.46
C PRO A 98 -5.27 -18.83 -4.11
N GLU A 99 -4.83 -20.07 -3.79
CA GLU A 99 -3.63 -20.67 -4.34
C GLU A 99 -3.79 -20.94 -5.85
N GLU A 100 -4.93 -21.46 -6.28
CA GLU A 100 -5.23 -21.67 -7.70
C GLU A 100 -5.21 -20.33 -8.47
N TRP A 101 -5.76 -19.28 -7.88
CA TRP A 101 -5.70 -17.94 -8.43
C TRP A 101 -4.27 -17.39 -8.47
N ARG A 102 -3.50 -17.59 -7.40
CA ARG A 102 -2.08 -17.20 -7.36
C ARG A 102 -1.30 -17.88 -8.48
N ASP A 103 -1.45 -19.20 -8.61
CA ASP A 103 -0.71 -19.99 -9.59
C ASP A 103 -1.07 -19.59 -11.01
N ALA A 104 -2.35 -19.31 -11.27
CA ALA A 104 -2.79 -18.73 -12.54
C ALA A 104 -2.20 -17.34 -12.78
N SER A 105 -2.18 -16.47 -11.77
CA SER A 105 -1.58 -15.13 -11.87
C SER A 105 -0.08 -15.22 -12.19
N VAL A 106 0.65 -16.14 -11.56
CA VAL A 106 2.07 -16.39 -11.86
C VAL A 106 2.26 -16.83 -13.31
N GLN A 107 1.43 -17.76 -13.79
CA GLN A 107 1.49 -18.23 -15.18
C GLN A 107 1.19 -17.10 -16.17
N PHE A 108 0.18 -16.29 -15.92
CA PHE A 108 -0.16 -15.15 -16.80
C PHE A 108 0.95 -14.10 -16.80
N LYS A 109 1.55 -13.81 -15.66
CA LYS A 109 2.67 -12.86 -15.59
C LYS A 109 3.89 -13.29 -16.40
N GLN A 110 4.17 -14.58 -16.52
CA GLN A 110 5.28 -15.09 -17.33
C GLN A 110 5.16 -14.76 -18.83
N PHE A 111 3.97 -14.37 -19.30
CA PHE A 111 3.74 -13.90 -20.67
C PHE A 111 3.84 -12.37 -20.81
N ASP A 112 4.07 -11.65 -19.70
CA ASP A 112 4.27 -10.22 -19.70
C ASP A 112 5.73 -9.92 -20.04
N ASP A 113 5.97 -9.10 -21.06
CA ASP A 113 7.33 -8.72 -21.51
C ASP A 113 8.13 -7.99 -20.41
N GLN A 114 7.45 -7.42 -19.43
CA GLN A 114 8.06 -6.75 -18.30
C GLN A 114 8.42 -7.71 -17.15
N TYR A 115 8.00 -8.97 -17.22
CA TYR A 115 8.26 -9.94 -16.16
C TYR A 115 9.72 -10.38 -16.15
N ILE A 116 10.39 -10.24 -15.01
CA ILE A 116 11.78 -10.69 -14.77
C ILE A 116 11.81 -12.01 -14.01
N GLY A 117 10.95 -12.18 -13.01
CA GLY A 117 10.96 -13.37 -12.18
C GLY A 117 9.97 -13.31 -11.01
N THR A 118 9.98 -14.36 -10.19
CA THR A 118 9.25 -14.42 -8.92
C THR A 118 10.17 -14.14 -7.74
N VAL A 119 9.60 -13.67 -6.64
CA VAL A 119 10.29 -13.51 -5.36
C VAL A 119 9.81 -14.64 -4.43
N ASP A 120 10.63 -15.68 -4.28
CA ASP A 120 10.26 -16.92 -3.58
C ASP A 120 9.80 -16.68 -2.13
N SER A 121 10.36 -15.67 -1.45
CA SER A 121 9.97 -15.35 -0.08
C SER A 121 8.50 -14.87 0.05
N TYR A 122 7.87 -14.47 -1.05
CA TYR A 122 6.46 -14.05 -1.09
C TYR A 122 5.52 -15.13 -1.66
N MET A 123 6.08 -16.26 -2.11
CA MET A 123 5.28 -17.37 -2.66
C MET A 123 4.76 -18.25 -1.53
N LEU A 124 3.71 -17.80 -0.85
CA LEU A 124 3.09 -18.53 0.26
C LEU A 124 1.90 -19.36 -0.23
N ASP A 125 1.90 -20.64 0.13
CA ASP A 125 0.89 -21.61 -0.31
C ASP A 125 -0.50 -21.28 0.21
N SER A 126 -0.60 -20.90 1.50
CA SER A 126 -1.85 -20.39 2.07
C SER A 126 -1.57 -19.49 3.26
N LEU A 127 -2.45 -18.55 3.47
CA LEU A 127 -2.51 -17.71 4.66
C LEU A 127 -3.95 -17.26 4.91
N ASN A 128 -4.19 -16.64 6.04
CA ASN A 128 -5.48 -16.08 6.37
C ASN A 128 -5.37 -14.57 6.53
N PHE A 129 -6.31 -13.86 5.92
CA PHE A 129 -6.50 -12.44 6.11
C PHE A 129 -7.79 -12.22 6.92
N GLY A 130 -7.65 -12.16 8.23
CA GLY A 130 -8.79 -12.24 9.12
C GLY A 130 -9.51 -13.59 8.97
N PRO A 131 -10.83 -13.62 8.67
CA PRO A 131 -11.57 -14.86 8.45
C PRO A 131 -11.46 -15.42 7.02
N TYR A 132 -10.79 -14.70 6.12
CA TYR A 132 -10.78 -15.03 4.69
C TYR A 132 -9.54 -15.80 4.31
N PRO A 133 -9.68 -16.85 3.47
CA PRO A 133 -8.54 -17.54 2.89
C PRO A 133 -7.81 -16.61 1.91
N ALA A 134 -6.49 -16.67 1.92
CA ALA A 134 -5.65 -15.85 1.08
C ALA A 134 -4.39 -16.58 0.64
N ALA A 135 -3.79 -16.13 -0.45
CA ALA A 135 -2.46 -16.54 -0.91
C ALA A 135 -1.64 -15.32 -1.30
N MET A 136 -0.32 -15.47 -1.34
CA MET A 136 0.57 -14.38 -1.69
C MET A 136 1.53 -14.78 -2.82
N ALA A 137 1.80 -13.84 -3.70
CA ALA A 137 2.82 -13.94 -4.74
C ALA A 137 3.70 -12.69 -4.76
N GLY A 138 4.92 -12.84 -5.23
CA GLY A 138 5.81 -11.72 -5.49
C GLY A 138 6.42 -11.84 -6.88
N PHE A 139 6.48 -10.70 -7.57
CA PHE A 139 7.02 -10.59 -8.92
C PHE A 139 8.08 -9.51 -8.97
N VAL A 140 9.09 -9.73 -9.80
CA VAL A 140 10.03 -8.70 -10.22
C VAL A 140 9.66 -8.31 -11.64
N VAL A 141 9.45 -7.04 -11.86
CA VAL A 141 9.05 -6.49 -13.17
C VAL A 141 9.97 -5.32 -13.55
N ALA A 142 10.24 -5.20 -14.87
CA ALA A 142 10.89 -4.02 -15.41
C ALA A 142 9.83 -3.01 -15.85
N THR A 143 10.14 -1.72 -15.74
CA THR A 143 9.32 -0.68 -16.37
C THR A 143 9.86 -0.35 -17.75
N ASP A 144 9.06 0.31 -18.60
CA ASP A 144 9.50 0.81 -19.91
C ASP A 144 10.64 1.84 -19.79
N GLU A 145 10.78 2.47 -18.62
CA GLU A 145 11.82 3.44 -18.31
C GLU A 145 13.11 2.78 -17.83
N GLY A 146 13.11 1.47 -17.65
CA GLY A 146 14.27 0.66 -17.25
C GLY A 146 14.43 0.48 -15.75
N ASP A 147 13.49 0.94 -14.94
CA ASP A 147 13.48 0.68 -13.49
C ASP A 147 13.04 -0.76 -13.21
N THR A 148 13.48 -1.29 -12.08
CA THR A 148 13.06 -2.61 -11.60
C THR A 148 12.23 -2.46 -10.34
N LEU A 149 11.05 -3.08 -10.33
CA LEU A 149 10.11 -3.01 -9.24
C LEU A 149 9.83 -4.39 -8.65
N ILE A 150 9.54 -4.41 -7.35
CA ILE A 150 8.89 -5.55 -6.70
C ILE A 150 7.39 -5.29 -6.68
N HIS A 151 6.64 -6.31 -7.10
CA HIS A 151 5.19 -6.32 -7.08
C HIS A 151 4.72 -7.44 -6.15
N LYS A 152 4.44 -7.09 -4.90
CA LYS A 152 3.97 -8.00 -3.86
C LYS A 152 2.45 -8.03 -3.88
N GLN A 153 1.86 -9.18 -4.21
CA GLN A 153 0.43 -9.36 -4.39
C GLN A 153 -0.14 -10.31 -3.34
N MET A 154 -1.22 -9.90 -2.68
CA MET A 154 -2.06 -10.77 -1.87
C MET A 154 -3.40 -10.97 -2.57
N ILE A 155 -3.86 -12.20 -2.63
CA ILE A 155 -5.13 -12.60 -3.23
C ILE A 155 -6.02 -13.11 -2.10
N ILE A 156 -7.18 -12.48 -1.90
CA ILE A 156 -8.14 -12.79 -0.85
C ILE A 156 -9.46 -13.19 -1.50
N MET A 157 -10.09 -14.25 -0.98
CA MET A 157 -11.39 -14.72 -1.46
C MET A 157 -12.47 -14.52 -0.39
N ASP A 158 -13.56 -13.84 -0.74
CA ASP A 158 -14.76 -13.68 0.08
C ASP A 158 -15.99 -14.13 -0.71
N GLY A 159 -16.36 -15.38 -0.54
CA GLY A 159 -17.50 -15.97 -1.23
C GLY A 159 -17.33 -15.93 -2.75
N LYS A 160 -18.01 -15.00 -3.43
CA LYS A 160 -17.94 -14.80 -4.88
C LYS A 160 -17.04 -13.65 -5.30
N ASP A 161 -16.50 -12.92 -4.33
CA ASP A 161 -15.65 -11.77 -4.56
C ASP A 161 -14.17 -12.13 -4.39
N LEU A 162 -13.36 -11.55 -5.24
CA LEU A 162 -11.93 -11.68 -5.24
C LEU A 162 -11.31 -10.29 -5.04
N TYR A 163 -10.36 -10.21 -4.11
CA TYR A 163 -9.61 -8.98 -3.86
C TYR A 163 -8.14 -9.21 -4.13
N TYR A 164 -7.57 -8.36 -4.97
CA TYR A 164 -6.12 -8.27 -5.18
C TYR A 164 -5.62 -7.06 -4.42
N LEU A 165 -4.70 -7.28 -3.50
CA LEU A 165 -4.03 -6.25 -2.74
C LEU A 165 -2.56 -6.24 -3.18
N ASN A 166 -2.13 -5.17 -3.82
CA ASN A 166 -0.79 -5.06 -4.35
C ASN A 166 -0.01 -3.95 -3.66
N ASN A 167 1.22 -4.25 -3.30
CA ASN A 167 2.23 -3.29 -2.86
C ASN A 167 3.36 -3.32 -3.89
N THR A 168 3.53 -2.23 -4.64
CA THR A 168 4.56 -2.13 -5.69
C THR A 168 5.57 -1.06 -5.28
N PHE A 169 6.85 -1.41 -5.25
CA PHE A 169 7.92 -0.56 -4.78
C PHE A 169 9.24 -0.84 -5.49
N ASP A 170 10.19 0.09 -5.41
CA ASP A 170 11.50 0.00 -6.01
C ASP A 170 12.27 -1.25 -5.53
N TRP A 171 12.94 -1.95 -6.44
CA TRP A 171 13.77 -3.12 -6.14
C TRP A 171 14.89 -2.82 -5.13
N ASN A 172 15.41 -1.60 -5.15
CA ASN A 172 16.49 -1.17 -4.26
C ASN A 172 15.99 -0.63 -2.91
N ASP A 173 14.69 -0.82 -2.58
CA ASP A 173 14.13 -0.40 -1.30
C ASP A 173 14.85 -1.09 -0.14
N ASP A 174 15.15 -0.35 0.91
CA ASP A 174 15.74 -0.84 2.16
C ASP A 174 14.71 -1.51 3.09
N GLY A 175 13.52 -1.79 2.60
CA GLY A 175 12.37 -2.32 3.32
C GLY A 175 11.48 -1.22 3.94
N THR A 176 11.73 0.04 3.66
CA THR A 176 10.92 1.17 4.16
C THR A 176 9.61 1.27 3.39
N LEU A 177 9.66 1.23 2.06
CA LEU A 177 8.48 1.30 1.20
C LEU A 177 7.63 0.04 1.33
N GLU A 178 8.27 -1.13 1.37
CA GLU A 178 7.60 -2.40 1.62
C GLU A 178 6.75 -2.34 2.89
N LYS A 179 7.35 -1.96 4.03
CA LYS A 179 6.65 -1.86 5.32
C LYS A 179 5.54 -0.84 5.30
N LYS A 180 5.73 0.28 4.59
CA LYS A 180 4.72 1.32 4.47
C LYS A 180 3.50 0.82 3.70
N GLY A 181 3.71 0.15 2.57
CA GLY A 181 2.64 -0.47 1.80
C GLY A 181 1.94 -1.57 2.57
N ASP A 182 2.69 -2.43 3.27
CA ASP A 182 2.13 -3.49 4.12
C ASP A 182 1.28 -2.91 5.27
N SER A 183 1.69 -1.77 5.84
CA SER A 183 0.89 -1.07 6.85
C SER A 183 -0.44 -0.57 6.29
N ILE A 184 -0.45 -0.03 5.07
CA ILE A 184 -1.68 0.38 4.37
C ILE A 184 -2.56 -0.85 4.14
N LEU A 185 -2.02 -1.92 3.55
CA LEU A 185 -2.77 -3.13 3.25
C LEU A 185 -3.28 -3.84 4.51
N SER A 186 -2.59 -3.76 5.63
CA SER A 186 -3.05 -4.33 6.91
C SER A 186 -4.29 -3.64 7.48
N SER A 187 -4.57 -2.42 7.05
CA SER A 187 -5.78 -1.67 7.41
C SER A 187 -6.99 -2.02 6.54
N PHE A 188 -6.78 -2.77 5.45
CA PHE A 188 -7.87 -3.19 4.56
C PHE A 188 -8.94 -3.98 5.31
N ARG A 189 -10.21 -3.62 5.04
CA ARG A 189 -11.39 -4.31 5.60
C ARG A 189 -12.43 -4.48 4.51
N ILE A 190 -12.93 -5.68 4.36
CA ILE A 190 -14.08 -5.94 3.50
C ILE A 190 -15.33 -5.38 4.18
N SER A 191 -16.10 -4.59 3.44
CA SER A 191 -17.35 -4.04 3.93
C SER A 191 -18.38 -5.15 4.03
N SER A 192 -18.91 -5.40 5.22
CA SER A 192 -20.03 -6.31 5.36
C SER A 192 -21.23 -5.76 4.57
N PRO A 193 -21.94 -6.58 3.78
CA PRO A 193 -23.17 -6.13 3.14
C PRO A 193 -24.09 -5.52 4.20
N LYS A 194 -24.53 -4.28 3.99
CA LYS A 194 -25.57 -3.71 4.85
C LYS A 194 -26.73 -4.68 4.82
N ALA A 195 -27.11 -5.21 5.99
CA ALA A 195 -28.34 -5.98 6.11
C ALA A 195 -29.44 -5.14 5.48
N SER A 196 -29.95 -5.59 4.33
CA SER A 196 -31.09 -4.92 3.71
C SER A 196 -32.24 -5.01 4.71
N ASP A 197 -32.63 -3.87 5.25
CA ASP A 197 -33.88 -3.77 6.01
C ASP A 197 -35.00 -4.37 5.13
N LYS A 198 -35.46 -5.54 5.54
CA LYS A 198 -36.63 -6.23 4.95
C LYS A 198 -37.86 -5.72 5.61
#